data_01feed53fbabd284d0161aefe8b8bd7e
#
_entry.id   01feed53fbabd284d0161aefe8b8bd7e
#
_cell.length_a   1.000
_cell.length_b   1.000
_cell.length_c   1.000
_cell.angle_alpha   90.00
_cell.angle_beta   90.00
_cell.angle_gamma   90.00
#
_symmetry.space_group_name_H-M   'P 1'
#
loop_
_entity.id
_entity.type
_entity.pdbx_description
1 polymer ?
#
loop_
_entity_poly.entity_id
_entity_poly.type
_entity_poly.pdbx_seq_one_letter_code
_entity_poly.pdbx_strand_id
1 'polypeptide(L)'
;MMQVKNAERIARTCIRHPRGENIPMKALYNDGSGAELPQDEVTHVIRHSAAHIMAQAIKRLYPQADFAYGPATDNGFYYDVDLPEGVKISEDDFPAIEAEMKKIVKENLKFTVVEKPRAEAIALMEERGEKYKVEHIDDLPEDARITFYRQGEYVDMCVGPHILYTKALKAFKLTGVSGAYWKGDKNNKMLTRVY
;
A
#
# COMPACT_ATOMS: atom_id res chain seq x y z
N MET A 1 21.93 3.28 17.80
CA MET A 1 22.20 4.70 17.44
C MET A 1 22.52 4.95 15.97
N MET A 2 23.02 3.97 15.20
CA MET A 2 23.30 4.11 13.75
C MET A 2 22.08 4.00 12.84
N GLN A 3 21.05 3.24 13.23
CA GLN A 3 19.83 3.03 12.39
C GLN A 3 18.90 4.25 12.34
N VAL A 4 18.80 5.04 13.42
CA VAL A 4 17.95 6.24 13.45
C VAL A 4 18.46 7.33 12.50
N LYS A 5 19.78 7.48 12.36
CA LYS A 5 20.39 8.46 11.45
C LYS A 5 20.17 8.14 9.96
N ASN A 6 19.97 6.86 9.61
CA ASN A 6 19.66 6.47 8.22
C ASN A 6 18.18 6.76 7.85
N ALA A 7 17.24 6.60 8.78
CA ALA A 7 15.82 6.94 8.54
C ALA A 7 15.62 8.44 8.31
N GLU A 8 16.31 9.29 9.11
CA GLU A 8 16.28 10.75 8.92
C GLU A 8 16.96 11.19 7.60
N ARG A 9 17.96 10.44 7.13
CA ARG A 9 18.61 10.75 5.86
C ARG A 9 17.76 10.37 4.65
N ILE A 10 16.91 9.33 4.74
CA ILE A 10 15.95 8.94 3.71
C ILE A 10 14.78 9.93 3.66
N ALA A 11 14.28 10.38 4.81
CA ALA A 11 13.22 11.40 4.89
C ALA A 11 13.64 12.76 4.31
N ARG A 12 14.94 13.06 4.29
CA ARG A 12 15.50 14.29 3.67
C ARG A 12 15.71 14.21 2.17
N THR A 13 15.39 13.08 1.53
CA THR A 13 15.43 12.98 0.06
C THR A 13 14.10 13.41 -0.55
N CYS A 14 13.54 14.51 -0.08
CA CYS A 14 12.67 15.33 -0.93
C CYS A 14 13.46 15.64 -2.20
N ILE A 15 12.81 15.50 -3.34
CA ILE A 15 13.35 15.77 -4.66
C ILE A 15 13.96 17.18 -4.64
N ARG A 16 15.24 17.28 -4.29
CA ARG A 16 15.95 18.57 -4.44
C ARG A 16 16.13 18.81 -5.93
N HIS A 17 15.43 19.79 -6.43
CA HIS A 17 15.74 20.35 -7.73
C HIS A 17 17.22 20.83 -7.72
N PRO A 18 17.97 20.74 -8.85
CA PRO A 18 19.36 21.24 -8.93
C PRO A 18 19.53 22.70 -8.48
N ARG A 19 18.45 23.46 -8.40
CA ARG A 19 18.42 24.87 -7.92
C ARG A 19 18.09 25.02 -6.43
N GLY A 20 18.02 23.93 -5.65
CA GLY A 20 17.77 24.02 -4.20
C GLY A 20 16.33 24.28 -3.78
N GLU A 21 15.41 24.39 -4.72
CA GLU A 21 13.98 24.60 -4.44
C GLU A 21 13.32 23.27 -4.05
N ASN A 22 12.57 23.26 -2.95
CA ASN A 22 11.68 22.15 -2.58
C ASN A 22 10.51 22.16 -3.55
N ILE A 23 10.49 21.23 -4.51
CA ILE A 23 9.29 21.03 -5.33
C ILE A 23 8.25 20.37 -4.42
N PRO A 24 7.06 21.01 -4.21
CA PRO A 24 6.03 20.41 -3.40
C PRO A 24 5.55 19.10 -4.04
N MET A 25 5.44 18.06 -3.23
CA MET A 25 4.87 16.80 -3.67
C MET A 25 3.37 16.93 -3.81
N LYS A 26 2.81 16.40 -4.90
CA LYS A 26 1.36 16.31 -5.08
C LYS A 26 0.88 14.89 -4.79
N ALA A 27 -0.30 14.81 -4.19
CA ALA A 27 -1.02 13.56 -3.95
C ALA A 27 -2.37 13.53 -4.65
N LEU A 28 -2.88 12.32 -4.85
CA LEU A 28 -4.24 12.04 -5.29
C LEU A 28 -5.11 11.83 -4.05
N TYR A 29 -6.15 12.63 -3.91
CA TYR A 29 -7.13 12.55 -2.83
C TYR A 29 -8.39 11.79 -3.26
N ASN A 30 -9.24 11.41 -2.30
CA ASN A 30 -10.46 10.62 -2.53
C ASN A 30 -11.49 11.28 -3.45
N ASP A 31 -11.46 12.58 -3.57
CA ASP A 31 -12.33 13.34 -4.49
C ASP A 31 -11.78 13.38 -5.93
N GLY A 32 -10.67 12.70 -6.19
CA GLY A 32 -9.98 12.67 -7.48
C GLY A 32 -9.10 13.90 -7.74
N SER A 33 -9.04 14.85 -6.81
CA SER A 33 -8.18 16.02 -6.95
C SER A 33 -6.70 15.67 -6.77
N GLY A 34 -5.84 16.36 -7.52
CA GLY A 34 -4.40 16.35 -7.32
C GLY A 34 -3.96 17.63 -6.64
N ALA A 35 -3.68 17.59 -5.35
CA ALA A 35 -3.26 18.75 -4.56
C ALA A 35 -1.87 18.58 -3.94
N GLU A 36 -1.26 19.70 -3.56
CA GLU A 36 0.01 19.70 -2.84
C GLU A 36 -0.16 19.09 -1.44
N LEU A 37 0.80 18.24 -1.06
CA LEU A 37 0.84 17.64 0.26
C LEU A 37 1.49 18.59 1.26
N PRO A 38 0.90 18.76 2.46
CA PRO A 38 1.59 19.31 3.60
C PRO A 38 2.90 18.55 3.85
N GLN A 39 3.97 19.28 4.22
CA GLN A 39 5.31 18.69 4.34
C GLN A 39 5.39 17.57 5.39
N ASP A 40 4.60 17.65 6.43
CA ASP A 40 4.48 16.66 7.51
C ASP A 40 3.75 15.39 7.08
N GLU A 41 2.88 15.46 6.07
CA GLU A 41 2.16 14.31 5.52
C GLU A 41 2.94 13.53 4.45
N VAL A 42 3.96 14.13 3.83
CA VAL A 42 4.70 13.55 2.70
C VAL A 42 5.20 12.14 3.00
N THR A 43 5.80 11.93 4.17
CA THR A 43 6.35 10.63 4.54
C THR A 43 5.25 9.58 4.71
N HIS A 44 4.13 9.95 5.32
CA HIS A 44 2.98 9.06 5.50
C HIS A 44 2.42 8.59 4.15
N VAL A 45 2.17 9.52 3.23
CA VAL A 45 1.62 9.21 1.90
C VAL A 45 2.57 8.37 1.05
N ILE A 46 3.88 8.61 1.13
CA ILE A 46 4.88 7.77 0.46
C ILE A 46 4.84 6.34 1.01
N ARG A 47 4.79 6.18 2.34
CA ARG A 47 4.72 4.86 3.00
C ARG A 47 3.44 4.12 2.65
N HIS A 48 2.31 4.81 2.68
CA HIS A 48 1.02 4.24 2.30
C HIS A 48 1.03 3.77 0.83
N SER A 49 1.56 4.57 -0.06
CA SER A 49 1.70 4.18 -1.47
C SER A 49 2.71 3.06 -1.68
N ALA A 50 3.76 2.99 -0.87
CA ALA A 50 4.71 1.89 -0.89
C ALA A 50 4.07 0.57 -0.46
N ALA A 51 3.14 0.58 0.52
CA ALA A 51 2.34 -0.58 0.90
C ALA A 51 1.53 -1.12 -0.29
N HIS A 52 0.87 -0.24 -1.06
CA HIS A 52 0.13 -0.64 -2.27
C HIS A 52 1.06 -1.18 -3.37
N ILE A 53 2.24 -0.59 -3.57
CA ILE A 53 3.22 -1.09 -4.54
C ILE A 53 3.77 -2.45 -4.10
N MET A 54 3.98 -2.67 -2.81
CA MET A 54 4.37 -3.98 -2.26
C MET A 54 3.25 -5.00 -2.44
N ALA A 55 2.00 -4.65 -2.16
CA ALA A 55 0.86 -5.54 -2.36
C ALA A 55 0.72 -5.94 -3.83
N GLN A 56 0.86 -5.01 -4.78
CA GLN A 56 0.89 -5.31 -6.21
C GLN A 56 2.03 -6.26 -6.57
N ALA A 57 3.24 -6.05 -6.04
CA ALA A 57 4.38 -6.94 -6.27
C ALA A 57 4.13 -8.34 -5.73
N ILE A 58 3.59 -8.45 -4.51
CA ILE A 58 3.22 -9.74 -3.91
C ILE A 58 2.12 -10.41 -4.75
N LYS A 59 1.08 -9.69 -5.19
CA LYS A 59 0.00 -10.25 -6.03
C LYS A 59 0.52 -10.79 -7.37
N ARG A 60 1.52 -10.13 -7.99
CA ARG A 60 2.17 -10.62 -9.21
C ARG A 60 2.95 -11.91 -8.99
N LEU A 61 3.64 -12.04 -7.85
CA LEU A 61 4.45 -13.23 -7.50
C LEU A 61 3.59 -14.35 -6.91
N TYR A 62 2.54 -14.00 -6.18
CA TYR A 62 1.61 -14.91 -5.52
C TYR A 62 0.16 -14.58 -5.92
N PRO A 63 -0.27 -14.96 -7.14
CA PRO A 63 -1.59 -14.55 -7.68
C PRO A 63 -2.79 -14.98 -6.83
N GLN A 64 -2.65 -16.04 -6.03
CA GLN A 64 -3.70 -16.57 -5.15
C GLN A 64 -3.69 -15.93 -3.74
N ALA A 65 -2.81 -14.97 -3.48
CA ALA A 65 -2.79 -14.27 -2.21
C ALA A 65 -3.99 -13.33 -2.09
N ASP A 66 -4.64 -13.31 -0.91
CA ASP A 66 -5.68 -12.34 -0.56
C ASP A 66 -5.09 -11.26 0.35
N PHE A 67 -5.61 -10.06 0.24
CA PHE A 67 -5.05 -8.89 0.94
C PHE A 67 -6.04 -8.34 1.97
N ALA A 68 -5.55 -8.14 3.21
CA ALA A 68 -6.34 -7.55 4.29
C ALA A 68 -6.09 -6.05 4.42
N TYR A 69 -5.10 -5.64 5.22
CA TYR A 69 -4.78 -4.23 5.48
C TYR A 69 -3.33 -3.90 5.21
N GLY A 70 -3.09 -2.69 4.68
CA GLY A 70 -1.77 -2.18 4.36
C GLY A 70 -1.54 -0.71 4.77
N PRO A 71 -1.57 -0.38 6.08
CA PRO A 71 -1.39 0.99 6.52
C PRO A 71 0.06 1.44 6.47
N ALA A 72 0.23 2.77 6.38
CA ALA A 72 1.46 3.42 6.82
C ALA A 72 1.51 3.48 8.35
N THR A 73 2.72 3.44 8.89
CA THR A 73 3.00 3.60 10.32
C THR A 73 4.08 4.65 10.54
N ASP A 74 4.32 5.05 11.79
CA ASP A 74 5.38 6.03 12.12
C ASP A 74 6.78 5.56 11.74
N ASN A 75 7.00 4.25 11.62
CA ASN A 75 8.33 3.68 11.34
C ASN A 75 8.44 3.01 9.96
N GLY A 76 7.35 2.94 9.19
CA GLY A 76 7.36 2.25 7.90
C GLY A 76 5.96 2.02 7.34
N PHE A 77 5.77 0.86 6.77
CA PHE A 77 4.49 0.36 6.28
C PHE A 77 4.48 -1.17 6.38
N TYR A 78 3.30 -1.76 6.30
CA TYR A 78 3.16 -3.21 6.18
C TYR A 78 1.95 -3.56 5.31
N TYR A 79 1.83 -4.84 4.98
CA TYR A 79 0.61 -5.41 4.45
C TYR A 79 0.36 -6.79 5.06
N ASP A 80 -0.89 -7.04 5.45
CA ASP A 80 -1.37 -8.35 5.93
C ASP A 80 -1.90 -9.14 4.74
N VAL A 81 -1.28 -10.30 4.50
CA VAL A 81 -1.51 -11.14 3.34
C VAL A 81 -1.94 -12.53 3.79
N ASP A 82 -3.03 -13.03 3.24
CA ASP A 82 -3.44 -14.42 3.37
C ASP A 82 -2.89 -15.24 2.20
N LEU A 83 -2.05 -16.20 2.52
CA LEU A 83 -1.42 -17.06 1.53
C LEU A 83 -2.13 -18.43 1.49
N PRO A 84 -2.17 -19.10 0.32
CA PRO A 84 -2.67 -20.45 0.22
C PRO A 84 -1.93 -21.42 1.16
N GLU A 85 -2.58 -22.53 1.47
CA GLU A 85 -1.97 -23.55 2.30
C GLU A 85 -0.64 -24.06 1.69
N GLY A 86 0.39 -24.17 2.52
CA GLY A 86 1.73 -24.58 2.10
C GLY A 86 2.57 -23.48 1.46
N VAL A 87 1.99 -22.33 1.12
CA VAL A 87 2.72 -21.16 0.61
C VAL A 87 3.11 -20.25 1.78
N LYS A 88 4.36 -19.79 1.77
CA LYS A 88 4.91 -18.88 2.80
C LYS A 88 5.72 -17.79 2.14
N ILE A 89 5.71 -16.62 2.75
CA ILE A 89 6.68 -15.55 2.48
C ILE A 89 7.62 -15.49 3.67
N SER A 90 8.91 -15.48 3.40
CA SER A 90 10.01 -15.34 4.36
C SER A 90 10.92 -14.19 3.95
N GLU A 91 11.92 -13.88 4.75
CA GLU A 91 12.93 -12.88 4.40
C GLU A 91 13.75 -13.27 3.16
N ASP A 92 13.85 -14.55 2.85
CA ASP A 92 14.53 -15.05 1.64
C ASP A 92 13.81 -14.62 0.34
N ASP A 93 12.51 -14.31 0.43
CA ASP A 93 11.69 -13.85 -0.71
C ASP A 93 11.81 -12.34 -0.96
N PHE A 94 12.35 -11.58 -0.01
CA PHE A 94 12.47 -10.11 -0.11
C PHE A 94 13.20 -9.64 -1.36
N PRO A 95 14.32 -10.25 -1.79
CA PRO A 95 14.97 -9.84 -3.03
C PRO A 95 14.07 -9.92 -4.26
N ALA A 96 13.21 -10.94 -4.35
CA ALA A 96 12.27 -11.12 -5.45
C ALA A 96 11.13 -10.08 -5.38
N ILE A 97 10.54 -9.88 -4.20
CA ILE A 97 9.47 -8.89 -3.97
C ILE A 97 10.00 -7.47 -4.25
N GLU A 98 11.17 -7.11 -3.71
CA GLU A 98 11.80 -5.81 -3.96
C GLU A 98 12.15 -5.59 -5.43
N ALA A 99 12.57 -6.64 -6.14
CA ALA A 99 12.82 -6.56 -7.58
C ALA A 99 11.54 -6.28 -8.37
N GLU A 100 10.42 -6.93 -7.99
CA GLU A 100 9.13 -6.68 -8.61
C GLU A 100 8.59 -5.28 -8.27
N MET A 101 8.70 -4.82 -7.02
CA MET A 101 8.40 -3.44 -6.65
C MET A 101 9.19 -2.43 -7.49
N LYS A 102 10.49 -2.68 -7.73
CA LYS A 102 11.32 -1.82 -8.58
C LYS A 102 10.84 -1.79 -10.03
N LYS A 103 10.32 -2.91 -10.57
CA LYS A 103 9.70 -2.94 -11.91
C LYS A 103 8.45 -2.06 -11.93
N ILE A 104 7.54 -2.21 -10.97
CA ILE A 104 6.32 -1.41 -10.84
C ILE A 104 6.66 0.10 -10.77
N VAL A 105 7.68 0.47 -9.99
CA VAL A 105 8.17 1.86 -9.93
C VAL A 105 8.66 2.35 -11.30
N LYS A 106 9.39 1.50 -12.05
CA LYS A 106 9.88 1.84 -13.40
C LYS A 106 8.76 1.96 -14.43
N GLU A 107 7.69 1.19 -14.30
CA GLU A 107 6.50 1.26 -15.15
C GLU A 107 5.81 2.62 -15.04
N ASN A 108 6.08 3.38 -13.98
CA ASN A 108 5.54 4.72 -13.77
C ASN A 108 4.01 4.77 -13.85
N LEU A 109 3.35 3.82 -13.20
CA LEU A 109 1.89 3.68 -13.21
C LEU A 109 1.24 4.89 -12.52
N LYS A 110 0.17 5.40 -13.12
CA LYS A 110 -0.65 6.46 -12.53
C LYS A 110 -1.59 5.86 -11.50
N PHE A 111 -1.67 6.49 -10.33
CA PHE A 111 -2.75 6.23 -9.39
C PHE A 111 -4.02 6.92 -9.85
N THR A 112 -5.13 6.21 -9.79
CA THR A 112 -6.47 6.73 -10.01
C THR A 112 -7.38 6.30 -8.88
N VAL A 113 -8.43 7.06 -8.61
CA VAL A 113 -9.40 6.77 -7.57
C VAL A 113 -10.81 6.75 -8.15
N VAL A 114 -11.65 5.87 -7.64
CA VAL A 114 -13.07 5.80 -7.95
C VAL A 114 -13.85 5.49 -6.67
N GLU A 115 -14.94 6.20 -6.46
CA GLU A 115 -15.94 5.90 -5.43
C GLU A 115 -17.00 4.97 -6.00
N LYS A 116 -17.45 4.00 -5.20
CA LYS A 116 -18.49 3.07 -5.60
C LYS A 116 -19.57 2.95 -4.52
N PRO A 117 -20.85 2.82 -4.93
CA PRO A 117 -21.91 2.40 -4.02
C PRO A 117 -21.56 1.04 -3.39
N ARG A 118 -22.01 0.80 -2.16
CA ARG A 118 -21.70 -0.41 -1.38
C ARG A 118 -21.92 -1.71 -2.17
N ALA A 119 -23.07 -1.85 -2.83
CA ALA A 119 -23.39 -3.06 -3.59
C ALA A 119 -22.39 -3.31 -4.74
N GLU A 120 -21.99 -2.26 -5.44
CA GLU A 120 -20.98 -2.37 -6.51
C GLU A 120 -19.57 -2.63 -5.94
N ALA A 121 -19.27 -2.08 -4.76
CA ALA A 121 -18.01 -2.29 -4.07
C ALA A 121 -17.87 -3.75 -3.64
N ILE A 122 -18.90 -4.34 -3.05
CA ILE A 122 -18.95 -5.75 -2.68
C ILE A 122 -18.79 -6.62 -3.92
N ALA A 123 -19.60 -6.40 -4.97
CA ALA A 123 -19.52 -7.17 -6.20
C ALA A 123 -18.13 -7.15 -6.84
N LEU A 124 -17.48 -5.97 -6.85
CA LEU A 124 -16.12 -5.83 -7.35
C LEU A 124 -15.10 -6.65 -6.54
N MET A 125 -15.22 -6.66 -5.22
CA MET A 125 -14.29 -7.40 -4.35
C MET A 125 -14.55 -8.90 -4.42
N GLU A 126 -15.80 -9.34 -4.52
CA GLU A 126 -16.18 -10.75 -4.75
C GLU A 126 -15.64 -11.27 -6.09
N GLU A 127 -15.81 -10.51 -7.18
CA GLU A 127 -15.26 -10.85 -8.50
C GLU A 127 -13.74 -11.02 -8.46
N ARG A 128 -13.06 -10.25 -7.62
CA ARG A 128 -11.61 -10.32 -7.44
C ARG A 128 -11.15 -11.35 -6.41
N GLY A 129 -12.06 -12.00 -5.70
CA GLY A 129 -11.78 -12.97 -4.64
C GLY A 129 -11.23 -12.34 -3.35
N GLU A 130 -11.37 -11.03 -3.16
CA GLU A 130 -10.80 -10.27 -2.04
C GLU A 130 -11.73 -10.32 -0.81
N LYS A 131 -11.88 -11.51 -0.19
CA LYS A 131 -12.80 -11.78 0.92
C LYS A 131 -12.65 -10.85 2.12
N TYR A 132 -11.42 -10.45 2.47
CA TYR A 132 -11.17 -9.54 3.60
C TYR A 132 -11.68 -8.12 3.34
N LYS A 133 -11.71 -7.71 2.08
CA LYS A 133 -12.28 -6.42 1.67
C LYS A 133 -13.80 -6.46 1.68
N VAL A 134 -14.42 -7.57 1.28
CA VAL A 134 -15.87 -7.77 1.41
C VAL A 134 -16.28 -7.67 2.87
N GLU A 135 -15.65 -8.46 3.75
CA GLU A 135 -15.92 -8.43 5.19
C GLU A 135 -15.71 -7.05 5.80
N HIS A 136 -14.67 -6.31 5.34
CA HIS A 136 -14.46 -4.95 5.80
C HIS A 136 -15.56 -3.99 5.35
N ILE A 137 -16.04 -4.11 4.11
CA ILE A 137 -17.18 -3.30 3.63
C ILE A 137 -18.42 -3.54 4.47
N ASP A 138 -18.68 -4.79 4.86
CA ASP A 138 -19.83 -5.14 5.70
C ASP A 138 -19.75 -4.50 7.10
N ASP A 139 -18.55 -4.32 7.64
CA ASP A 139 -18.32 -3.66 8.93
C ASP A 139 -18.44 -2.12 8.88
N LEU A 140 -18.40 -1.51 7.70
CA LEU A 140 -18.48 -0.07 7.57
C LEU A 140 -19.90 0.47 7.85
N PRO A 141 -20.05 1.68 8.41
CA PRO A 141 -21.33 2.38 8.51
C PRO A 141 -22.06 2.46 7.16
N GLU A 142 -23.40 2.49 7.17
CA GLU A 142 -24.18 2.50 5.92
C GLU A 142 -23.89 3.68 5.00
N ASP A 143 -23.57 4.84 5.58
CA ASP A 143 -23.23 6.10 4.90
C ASP A 143 -21.74 6.23 4.56
N ALA A 144 -20.93 5.21 4.82
CA ALA A 144 -19.49 5.26 4.54
C ALA A 144 -19.22 5.40 3.05
N ARG A 145 -18.32 6.33 2.71
CA ARG A 145 -17.77 6.44 1.35
C ARG A 145 -16.79 5.31 1.12
N ILE A 146 -16.99 4.56 0.04
CA ILE A 146 -16.13 3.43 -0.33
C ILE A 146 -15.36 3.81 -1.58
N THR A 147 -14.06 3.99 -1.43
CA THR A 147 -13.16 4.38 -2.50
C THR A 147 -12.16 3.27 -2.82
N PHE A 148 -11.81 3.18 -4.10
CA PHE A 148 -10.83 2.25 -4.62
C PHE A 148 -9.73 3.03 -5.32
N TYR A 149 -8.49 2.72 -4.97
CA TYR A 149 -7.32 3.21 -5.66
C TYR A 149 -6.78 2.14 -6.59
N ARG A 150 -6.41 2.57 -7.78
CA ARG A 150 -5.88 1.71 -8.83
C ARG A 150 -4.52 2.21 -9.31
N GLN A 151 -3.56 1.30 -9.43
CA GLN A 151 -2.31 1.49 -10.16
C GLN A 151 -2.08 0.29 -11.11
N GLY A 152 -2.17 0.56 -12.41
CA GLY A 152 -2.13 -0.52 -13.42
C GLY A 152 -3.26 -1.52 -13.23
N GLU A 153 -2.92 -2.79 -13.09
CA GLU A 153 -3.86 -3.90 -12.86
C GLU A 153 -4.29 -4.05 -11.39
N TYR A 154 -3.53 -3.47 -10.44
CA TYR A 154 -3.83 -3.59 -9.02
C TYR A 154 -4.90 -2.57 -8.60
N VAL A 155 -5.89 -3.07 -7.87
CA VAL A 155 -6.98 -2.28 -7.30
C VAL A 155 -7.10 -2.63 -5.83
N ASP A 156 -7.17 -1.62 -4.99
CA ASP A 156 -7.35 -1.78 -3.55
C ASP A 156 -8.40 -0.84 -2.99
N MET A 157 -9.17 -1.31 -2.01
CA MET A 157 -10.08 -0.47 -1.25
C MET A 157 -9.28 0.34 -0.23
N CYS A 158 -9.35 1.65 -0.33
CA CYS A 158 -8.51 2.54 0.46
C CYS A 158 -9.10 3.94 0.55
N VAL A 159 -8.79 4.64 1.64
CA VAL A 159 -9.20 6.04 1.88
C VAL A 159 -8.16 7.07 1.46
N GLY A 160 -7.06 6.64 0.83
CA GLY A 160 -5.98 7.54 0.38
C GLY A 160 -5.37 8.41 1.50
N PRO A 161 -4.70 9.53 1.15
CA PRO A 161 -4.24 9.86 -0.19
C PRO A 161 -3.05 9.04 -0.67
N HIS A 162 -2.75 9.10 -1.96
CA HIS A 162 -1.62 8.42 -2.58
C HIS A 162 -0.76 9.35 -3.45
N ILE A 163 0.49 8.94 -3.72
CA ILE A 163 1.32 9.58 -4.75
C ILE A 163 0.64 9.51 -6.12
N LEU A 164 0.89 10.47 -7.01
CA LEU A 164 0.26 10.49 -8.34
C LEU A 164 0.76 9.37 -9.26
N TYR A 165 2.03 8.98 -9.13
CA TYR A 165 2.68 7.98 -9.98
C TYR A 165 3.63 7.12 -9.16
N THR A 166 3.71 5.82 -9.45
CA THR A 166 4.58 4.88 -8.74
C THR A 166 6.05 5.29 -8.77
N LYS A 167 6.51 6.00 -9.79
CA LYS A 167 7.89 6.52 -9.94
C LYS A 167 8.28 7.54 -8.86
N ALA A 168 7.31 8.11 -8.13
CA ALA A 168 7.60 8.99 -7.01
C ALA A 168 8.20 8.25 -5.81
N LEU A 169 7.98 6.95 -5.68
CA LEU A 169 8.64 6.09 -4.69
C LEU A 169 10.11 5.89 -5.08
N LYS A 170 11.03 6.54 -4.36
CA LYS A 170 12.47 6.55 -4.72
C LYS A 170 13.28 5.47 -4.02
N ALA A 171 12.89 5.11 -2.80
CA ALA A 171 13.61 4.12 -2.00
C ALA A 171 12.64 3.40 -1.07
N PHE A 172 12.87 2.12 -0.88
CA PHE A 172 12.16 1.25 0.05
C PHE A 172 13.06 0.08 0.41
N LYS A 173 12.73 -0.59 1.51
CA LYS A 173 13.38 -1.82 1.95
C LYS A 173 12.40 -2.64 2.75
N LEU A 174 12.27 -3.93 2.44
CA LEU A 174 11.54 -4.87 3.27
C LEU A 174 12.42 -5.26 4.47
N THR A 175 11.82 -5.36 5.65
CA THR A 175 12.58 -5.44 6.91
C THR A 175 12.21 -6.62 7.79
N GLY A 176 11.07 -7.26 7.55
CA GLY A 176 10.65 -8.40 8.36
C GLY A 176 9.32 -9.01 7.93
N VAL A 177 9.09 -10.21 8.44
CA VAL A 177 7.82 -10.94 8.33
C VAL A 177 7.38 -11.36 9.72
N SER A 178 6.08 -11.26 10.00
CA SER A 178 5.48 -11.77 11.23
C SER A 178 4.09 -12.33 10.98
N GLY A 179 3.55 -13.08 11.94
CA GLY A 179 2.13 -13.43 11.97
C GLY A 179 1.29 -12.28 12.54
N ALA A 180 0.09 -12.10 12.00
CA ALA A 180 -0.90 -11.18 12.53
C ALA A 180 -2.29 -11.81 12.44
N TYR A 181 -3.03 -11.86 13.53
CA TYR A 181 -4.41 -12.36 13.49
C TYR A 181 -5.35 -11.35 12.83
N TRP A 182 -6.21 -11.84 11.93
CA TRP A 182 -7.24 -11.00 11.31
C TRP A 182 -8.08 -10.29 12.37
N LYS A 183 -8.26 -8.98 12.21
CA LYS A 183 -8.94 -8.09 13.18
C LYS A 183 -8.34 -8.14 14.60
N GLY A 184 -7.11 -8.62 14.76
CA GLY A 184 -6.45 -8.74 16.05
C GLY A 184 -7.01 -9.82 16.99
N ASP A 185 -7.93 -10.65 16.51
CA ASP A 185 -8.53 -11.74 17.30
C ASP A 185 -7.79 -13.05 17.03
N LYS A 186 -7.26 -13.67 18.09
CA LYS A 186 -6.55 -14.96 18.06
C LYS A 186 -7.40 -16.14 17.56
N ASN A 187 -8.73 -15.99 17.54
CA ASN A 187 -9.65 -17.00 17.01
C ASN A 187 -9.79 -16.92 15.49
N ASN A 188 -9.39 -15.80 14.90
CA ASN A 188 -9.39 -15.59 13.46
C ASN A 188 -8.14 -16.16 12.81
N LYS A 189 -8.15 -16.23 11.48
CA LYS A 189 -7.01 -16.70 10.70
C LYS A 189 -5.77 -15.85 10.97
N MET A 190 -4.63 -16.51 11.13
CA MET A 190 -3.34 -15.84 11.17
C MET A 190 -2.85 -15.56 9.75
N LEU A 191 -2.63 -14.28 9.47
CA LEU A 191 -2.13 -13.75 8.21
C LEU A 191 -0.62 -13.55 8.27
N THR A 192 0.01 -13.43 7.13
CA THR A 192 1.41 -13.05 7.00
C THR A 192 1.51 -11.54 6.89
N ARG A 193 2.16 -10.89 7.84
CA ARG A 193 2.45 -9.46 7.82
C ARG A 193 3.86 -9.24 7.29
N VAL A 194 3.95 -8.51 6.17
CA VAL A 194 5.23 -8.13 5.52
C VAL A 194 5.48 -6.64 5.77
N TYR A 195 6.68 -6.31 6.31
CA TYR A 195 7.09 -4.94 6.64
C TYR A 195 8.08 -4.37 5.64
#